data_95090c57142df3f091dc32b00aa9ada1
#
_entry.id   95090c57142df3f091dc32b00aa9ada1
#
_cell.length_a   1.000
_cell.length_b   1.000
_cell.length_c   1.000
_cell.angle_alpha   90.00
_cell.angle_beta   90.00
_cell.angle_gamma   90.00
#
_symmetry.space_group_name_H-M   'P 1'
#
loop_
_entity.id
_entity.type
_entity.pdbx_description
1 polymer ?
#
loop_
_entity_poly.entity_id
_entity_poly.type
_entity_poly.pdbx_seq_one_letter_code
_entity_poly.pdbx_strand_id
1 'polypeptide(L)'
;MRKILAIQGSDLKKVNIKTDTTFLLASEAQKRGYSVYYFEPKNMSFLNGRVIAYCKQIKINNGKKKFYSVLKTLSFNLEKSKIILIRNDPPFDNRYFYSTFLLNYISNKVKIINHPFAIRNVSEKLFSINLMKYMPPTLISENLKEIKKFFRKYNL
;
A
#
# COMPACT_ATOMS: atom_id res chain seq x y z
N MET A 1 -2.53 -26.23 4.12
CA MET A 1 -2.48 -24.92 4.80
C MET A 1 -3.27 -23.87 4.01
N ARG A 2 -4.12 -23.08 4.67
CA ARG A 2 -4.97 -22.08 3.98
C ARG A 2 -4.09 -20.97 3.42
N LYS A 3 -4.12 -20.68 2.13
CA LYS A 3 -3.35 -19.59 1.51
C LYS A 3 -4.00 -18.25 1.88
N ILE A 4 -3.24 -17.34 2.50
CA ILE A 4 -3.74 -16.03 2.92
C ILE A 4 -2.97 -14.94 2.18
N LEU A 5 -3.71 -14.05 1.52
CA LEU A 5 -3.24 -12.78 1.02
C LEU A 5 -3.71 -11.70 1.99
N ALA A 6 -2.78 -11.00 2.65
CA ALA A 6 -3.10 -9.81 3.43
C ALA A 6 -2.83 -8.57 2.58
N ILE A 7 -3.72 -7.58 2.65
CA ILE A 7 -3.61 -6.33 1.91
C ILE A 7 -3.67 -5.18 2.90
N GLN A 8 -2.59 -4.42 2.96
CA GLN A 8 -2.57 -3.12 3.62
C GLN A 8 -3.05 -2.07 2.62
N GLY A 9 -4.10 -1.35 2.94
CA GLY A 9 -4.66 -0.34 2.04
C GLY A 9 -5.36 0.79 2.77
N SER A 10 -5.89 1.72 2.02
CA SER A 10 -6.71 2.83 2.50
C SER A 10 -8.08 2.36 2.99
N ASP A 11 -8.90 3.26 3.54
CA ASP A 11 -10.27 2.90 3.96
C ASP A 11 -11.07 2.32 2.79
N LEU A 12 -11.53 1.08 2.94
CA LEU A 12 -12.33 0.35 1.93
C LEU A 12 -13.55 1.13 1.40
N LYS A 13 -14.09 2.05 2.21
CA LYS A 13 -15.24 2.88 1.82
C LYS A 13 -14.87 4.01 0.84
N LYS A 14 -13.58 4.39 0.81
CA LYS A 14 -13.06 5.48 -0.01
C LYS A 14 -12.41 5.02 -1.31
N VAL A 15 -12.17 3.71 -1.44
CA VAL A 15 -11.49 3.15 -2.61
C VAL A 15 -12.42 3.20 -3.84
N ASN A 16 -11.90 3.75 -4.93
CA ASN A 16 -12.61 3.71 -6.22
C ASN A 16 -12.43 2.34 -6.88
N ILE A 17 -13.39 1.49 -6.69
CA ILE A 17 -13.37 0.10 -7.10
C ILE A 17 -13.18 -0.10 -8.62
N LYS A 18 -13.60 0.88 -9.42
CA LYS A 18 -13.51 0.78 -10.90
C LYS A 18 -12.09 0.98 -11.43
N THR A 19 -11.27 1.74 -10.70
CA THR A 19 -9.92 2.13 -11.12
C THR A 19 -8.81 1.53 -10.26
N ASP A 20 -9.16 1.02 -9.07
CA ASP A 20 -8.17 0.47 -8.14
C ASP A 20 -7.81 -0.98 -8.49
N THR A 21 -6.56 -1.16 -8.90
CA THR A 21 -5.99 -2.47 -9.22
C THR A 21 -5.90 -3.41 -8.01
N THR A 22 -6.04 -2.92 -6.79
CA THR A 22 -6.02 -3.73 -5.56
C THR A 22 -7.15 -4.75 -5.55
N PHE A 23 -8.35 -4.34 -5.99
CA PHE A 23 -9.49 -5.26 -6.06
C PHE A 23 -9.36 -6.29 -7.19
N LEU A 24 -8.73 -5.92 -8.30
CA LEU A 24 -8.40 -6.85 -9.36
C LEU A 24 -7.44 -7.94 -8.85
N LEU A 25 -6.37 -7.55 -8.14
CA LEU A 25 -5.42 -8.47 -7.52
C LEU A 25 -6.09 -9.36 -6.46
N ALA A 26 -6.97 -8.78 -5.63
CA ALA A 26 -7.73 -9.53 -4.63
C ALA A 26 -8.67 -10.56 -5.26
N SER A 27 -9.36 -10.18 -6.34
CA SER A 27 -10.25 -11.08 -7.10
C SER A 27 -9.47 -12.25 -7.69
N GLU A 28 -8.33 -11.97 -8.33
CA GLU A 28 -7.50 -13.00 -8.93
C GLU A 28 -6.90 -13.93 -7.86
N ALA A 29 -6.50 -13.41 -6.71
CA ALA A 29 -6.05 -14.21 -5.58
C ALA A 29 -7.16 -15.15 -5.07
N GLN A 30 -8.40 -14.66 -4.99
CA GLN A 30 -9.53 -15.53 -4.61
C GLN A 30 -9.75 -16.68 -5.57
N LYS A 31 -9.70 -16.43 -6.89
CA LYS A 31 -9.79 -17.48 -7.91
C LYS A 31 -8.72 -18.56 -7.72
N ARG A 32 -7.53 -18.17 -7.24
CA ARG A 32 -6.41 -19.07 -6.92
C ARG A 32 -6.49 -19.69 -5.52
N GLY A 33 -7.62 -19.57 -4.83
CA GLY A 33 -7.87 -20.18 -3.53
C GLY A 33 -7.30 -19.45 -2.33
N TYR A 34 -6.92 -18.17 -2.48
CA TYR A 34 -6.50 -17.35 -1.34
C TYR A 34 -7.70 -16.80 -0.58
N SER A 35 -7.60 -16.79 0.75
CA SER A 35 -8.43 -15.95 1.60
C SER A 35 -7.82 -14.56 1.65
N VAL A 36 -8.63 -13.52 1.37
CA VAL A 36 -8.15 -12.13 1.35
C VAL A 36 -8.47 -11.45 2.68
N TYR A 37 -7.43 -10.94 3.34
CA TYR A 37 -7.51 -10.18 4.58
C TYR A 37 -7.07 -8.75 4.30
N TYR A 38 -7.91 -7.79 4.66
CA TYR A 38 -7.67 -6.37 4.41
C TYR A 38 -7.55 -5.61 5.73
N PHE A 39 -6.58 -4.70 5.81
CA PHE A 39 -6.35 -3.87 7.00
C PHE A 39 -5.76 -2.51 6.61
N GLU A 40 -5.95 -1.53 7.50
CA GLU A 40 -5.37 -0.20 7.37
C GLU A 40 -4.13 -0.07 8.28
N PRO A 41 -3.15 0.81 7.97
CA PRO A 41 -1.97 1.04 8.81
C PRO A 41 -2.30 1.27 10.29
N LYS A 42 -3.35 2.05 10.58
CA LYS A 42 -3.80 2.35 11.95
C LYS A 42 -4.25 1.13 12.77
N ASN A 43 -4.53 0.02 12.09
CA ASN A 43 -5.02 -1.22 12.69
C ASN A 43 -3.89 -2.21 12.98
N MET A 44 -2.64 -1.80 12.82
CA MET A 44 -1.47 -2.62 13.11
C MET A 44 -0.98 -2.42 14.53
N SER A 45 -0.43 -3.47 15.10
CA SER A 45 0.18 -3.49 16.43
C SER A 45 1.39 -4.40 16.44
N PHE A 46 2.38 -4.06 17.26
CA PHE A 46 3.47 -4.94 17.62
C PHE A 46 3.24 -5.44 19.04
N LEU A 47 3.17 -6.75 19.22
CA LEU A 47 2.93 -7.37 20.52
C LEU A 47 3.83 -8.58 20.69
N ASN A 48 4.74 -8.53 21.66
CA ASN A 48 5.62 -9.64 22.05
C ASN A 48 6.29 -10.32 20.85
N GLY A 49 6.96 -9.54 19.98
CA GLY A 49 7.70 -10.07 18.82
C GLY A 49 6.81 -10.44 17.62
N ARG A 50 5.52 -10.14 17.64
CA ARG A 50 4.58 -10.44 16.56
C ARG A 50 3.96 -9.17 15.99
N VAL A 51 3.80 -9.14 14.67
CA VAL A 51 3.06 -8.07 14.00
C VAL A 51 1.63 -8.55 13.76
N ILE A 52 0.70 -7.89 14.42
CA ILE A 52 -0.72 -8.22 14.41
C ILE A 52 -1.47 -7.09 13.72
N ALA A 53 -2.49 -7.42 12.95
CA ALA A 53 -3.42 -6.43 12.41
C ALA A 53 -4.87 -6.83 12.67
N TYR A 54 -5.71 -5.83 12.96
CA TYR A 54 -7.16 -6.02 12.99
C TYR A 54 -7.69 -5.97 11.56
N CYS A 55 -7.96 -7.16 11.01
CA CYS A 55 -8.25 -7.37 9.61
C CYS A 55 -9.73 -7.62 9.36
N LYS A 56 -10.20 -7.20 8.18
CA LYS A 56 -11.47 -7.65 7.59
C LYS A 56 -11.17 -8.77 6.58
N GLN A 57 -11.69 -9.97 6.81
CA GLN A 57 -11.71 -10.97 5.74
C GLN A 57 -12.77 -10.56 4.75
N ILE A 58 -12.36 -10.31 3.51
CA ILE A 58 -13.25 -9.84 2.45
C ILE A 58 -13.42 -10.89 1.36
N LYS A 59 -14.59 -10.85 0.72
CA LYS A 59 -14.90 -11.57 -0.51
C LYS A 59 -15.20 -10.55 -1.60
N ILE A 60 -14.51 -10.65 -2.72
CA ILE A 60 -14.79 -9.84 -3.91
C ILE A 60 -15.96 -10.47 -4.67
N ASN A 61 -16.92 -9.65 -5.05
CA ASN A 61 -18.16 -10.08 -5.71
C ASN A 61 -18.17 -9.52 -7.13
N ASN A 62 -17.56 -10.21 -8.07
CA ASN A 62 -17.50 -9.77 -9.47
C ASN A 62 -18.91 -9.64 -10.05
N GLY A 63 -19.18 -8.54 -10.75
CA GLY A 63 -20.45 -8.30 -11.44
C GLY A 63 -21.65 -7.95 -10.55
N LYS A 64 -21.47 -7.78 -9.23
CA LYS A 64 -22.56 -7.42 -8.31
C LYS A 64 -22.55 -5.93 -7.95
N LYS A 65 -23.74 -5.39 -7.62
CA LYS A 65 -23.92 -4.02 -7.15
C LYS A 65 -23.04 -3.69 -5.92
N LYS A 66 -22.82 -4.67 -5.03
CA LYS A 66 -21.90 -4.60 -3.90
C LYS A 66 -20.63 -5.37 -4.24
N PHE A 67 -19.56 -4.66 -4.54
CA PHE A 67 -18.31 -5.18 -5.09
C PHE A 67 -17.52 -6.08 -4.13
N TYR A 68 -17.69 -5.91 -2.83
CA TYR A 68 -17.11 -6.78 -1.82
C TYR A 68 -18.08 -7.01 -0.66
N SER A 69 -17.87 -8.09 0.05
CA SER A 69 -18.53 -8.40 1.33
C SER A 69 -17.48 -8.62 2.40
N VAL A 70 -17.73 -8.12 3.60
CA VAL A 70 -16.95 -8.45 4.78
C VAL A 70 -17.53 -9.73 5.38
N LEU A 71 -16.74 -10.79 5.41
CA LEU A 71 -17.15 -12.08 5.95
C LEU A 71 -17.02 -12.12 7.46
N LYS A 72 -15.90 -11.58 7.97
CA LYS A 72 -15.63 -11.44 9.40
C LYS A 72 -14.52 -10.42 9.63
N THR A 73 -14.42 -9.97 10.86
CA THR A 73 -13.34 -9.11 11.35
C THR A 73 -12.60 -9.84 12.47
N LEU A 74 -11.28 -9.81 12.47
CA LEU A 74 -10.47 -10.56 13.42
C LEU A 74 -9.10 -9.94 13.63
N SER A 75 -8.52 -10.17 14.80
CA SER A 75 -7.10 -9.95 15.05
C SER A 75 -6.30 -11.06 14.39
N PHE A 76 -5.31 -10.70 13.55
CA PHE A 76 -4.57 -11.65 12.74
C PHE A 76 -3.07 -11.41 12.82
N ASN A 77 -2.29 -12.47 13.11
CA ASN A 77 -0.83 -12.41 13.03
C ASN A 77 -0.40 -12.43 11.56
N LEU A 78 0.17 -11.31 11.10
CA LEU A 78 0.55 -11.09 9.70
C LEU A 78 1.63 -12.08 9.22
N GLU A 79 2.44 -12.64 10.11
CA GLU A 79 3.42 -13.67 9.77
C GLU A 79 2.79 -14.97 9.21
N LYS A 80 1.50 -15.19 9.46
CA LYS A 80 0.75 -16.33 8.91
C LYS A 80 0.25 -16.10 7.48
N SER A 81 0.50 -14.91 6.91
CA SER A 81 0.20 -14.64 5.50
C SER A 81 1.19 -15.35 4.58
N LYS A 82 0.74 -15.76 3.41
CA LYS A 82 1.64 -16.21 2.34
C LYS A 82 2.26 -15.03 1.61
N ILE A 83 1.45 -13.97 1.42
CA ILE A 83 1.84 -12.72 0.76
C ILE A 83 1.17 -11.55 1.49
N ILE A 84 1.88 -10.44 1.61
CA ILE A 84 1.33 -9.16 2.03
C ILE A 84 1.51 -8.17 0.87
N LEU A 85 0.45 -7.48 0.47
CA LEU A 85 0.51 -6.38 -0.49
C LEU A 85 0.38 -5.06 0.27
N ILE A 86 1.30 -4.12 0.01
CA ILE A 86 1.20 -2.73 0.48
C ILE A 86 0.59 -1.93 -0.66
N ARG A 87 -0.65 -1.48 -0.47
CA ARG A 87 -1.49 -0.81 -1.47
C ARG A 87 -2.16 0.46 -0.92
N ASN A 88 -1.47 1.15 -0.01
CA ASN A 88 -1.94 2.43 0.46
C ASN A 88 -1.75 3.51 -0.60
N ASP A 89 -2.79 4.32 -0.78
CA ASP A 89 -2.71 5.55 -1.54
C ASP A 89 -1.99 6.64 -0.74
N PRO A 90 -1.42 7.67 -1.40
CA PRO A 90 -0.95 8.88 -0.74
C PRO A 90 -2.04 9.55 0.13
N PRO A 91 -1.66 10.30 1.17
CA PRO A 91 -0.30 10.74 1.48
C PRO A 91 0.53 9.69 2.21
N PHE A 92 1.86 9.75 2.01
CA PHE A 92 2.82 8.97 2.77
C PHE A 92 3.04 9.64 4.14
N ASP A 93 2.01 9.55 4.98
CA ASP A 93 1.98 10.14 6.31
C ASP A 93 2.75 9.30 7.35
N ASN A 94 2.84 9.79 8.58
CA ASN A 94 3.54 9.10 9.66
C ASN A 94 2.95 7.70 9.95
N ARG A 95 1.64 7.50 9.78
CA ARG A 95 1.00 6.19 10.00
C ARG A 95 1.45 5.18 8.95
N TYR A 96 1.46 5.60 7.69
CA TYR A 96 1.96 4.79 6.61
C TYR A 96 3.45 4.50 6.82
N PHE A 97 4.25 5.54 7.10
CA PHE A 97 5.68 5.42 7.36
C PHE A 97 5.99 4.42 8.47
N TYR A 98 5.40 4.55 9.65
CA TYR A 98 5.64 3.62 10.76
C TYR A 98 5.13 2.21 10.49
N SER A 99 4.03 2.05 9.76
CA SER A 99 3.55 0.72 9.37
C SER A 99 4.56 -0.06 8.55
N THR A 100 5.38 0.64 7.73
CA THR A 100 6.43 0.00 6.95
C THR A 100 7.55 -0.58 7.81
N PHE A 101 7.85 -0.01 8.99
CA PHE A 101 8.82 -0.59 9.93
C PHE A 101 8.30 -1.90 10.52
N LEU A 102 7.03 -1.94 10.92
CA LEU A 102 6.41 -3.16 11.42
C LEU A 102 6.43 -4.26 10.36
N LEU A 103 6.08 -3.93 9.13
CA LEU A 103 6.13 -4.90 8.03
C LEU A 103 7.57 -5.33 7.71
N ASN A 104 8.52 -4.42 7.78
CA ASN A 104 9.93 -4.74 7.55
C ASN A 104 10.46 -5.75 8.59
N TYR A 105 9.99 -5.67 9.83
CA TYR A 105 10.35 -6.59 10.89
C TYR A 105 10.02 -8.06 10.55
N ILE A 106 8.98 -8.29 9.77
CA ILE A 106 8.56 -9.63 9.35
C ILE A 106 8.90 -9.97 7.89
N SER A 107 9.63 -9.10 7.18
CA SER A 107 9.89 -9.25 5.74
C SER A 107 10.77 -10.45 5.38
N ASN A 108 11.52 -10.99 6.34
CA ASN A 108 12.27 -12.23 6.18
C ASN A 108 11.41 -13.50 6.34
N LYS A 109 10.20 -13.38 6.91
CA LYS A 109 9.28 -14.49 7.15
C LYS A 109 8.14 -14.55 6.15
N VAL A 110 7.75 -13.40 5.58
CA VAL A 110 6.60 -13.25 4.69
C VAL A 110 6.99 -12.48 3.44
N LYS A 111 6.55 -12.91 2.27
CA LYS A 111 6.74 -12.15 1.04
C LYS A 111 5.87 -10.90 1.06
N ILE A 112 6.51 -9.72 1.03
CA ILE A 112 5.83 -8.41 1.07
C ILE A 112 6.10 -7.65 -0.23
N ILE A 113 5.07 -7.14 -0.87
CA ILE A 113 5.08 -6.40 -2.13
C ILE A 113 4.27 -5.10 -1.94
N ASN A 114 4.79 -3.93 -2.19
CA ASN A 114 6.19 -3.58 -2.44
C ASN A 114 7.01 -3.74 -1.16
N HIS A 115 8.35 -3.89 -1.30
CA HIS A 115 9.20 -4.11 -0.14
C HIS A 115 9.19 -2.89 0.79
N PRO A 116 8.94 -3.06 2.12
CA PRO A 116 8.75 -1.93 3.03
C PRO A 116 9.95 -0.98 3.11
N PHE A 117 11.16 -1.52 3.03
CA PHE A 117 12.39 -0.74 2.99
C PHE A 117 12.43 0.14 1.73
N ALA A 118 12.07 -0.41 0.56
CA ALA A 118 12.05 0.35 -0.68
C ALA A 118 11.03 1.49 -0.64
N ILE A 119 9.84 1.25 -0.08
CA ILE A 119 8.80 2.29 0.07
C ILE A 119 9.34 3.50 0.86
N ARG A 120 10.13 3.27 1.91
CA ARG A 120 10.70 4.36 2.71
C ARG A 120 11.85 5.09 2.02
N ASN A 121 12.67 4.38 1.26
CA ASN A 121 13.94 4.91 0.76
C ASN A 121 13.90 5.29 -0.72
N VAL A 122 12.88 4.85 -1.46
CA VAL A 122 12.71 5.18 -2.88
C VAL A 122 11.49 6.08 -3.01
N SER A 123 11.71 7.38 -2.81
CA SER A 123 10.66 8.37 -3.01
C SER A 123 10.28 8.43 -4.50
N GLU A 124 8.99 8.34 -4.79
CA GLU A 124 8.45 8.38 -6.17
C GLU A 124 8.95 9.57 -6.98
N LYS A 125 9.05 10.75 -6.36
CA LYS A 125 9.46 11.98 -7.05
C LYS A 125 10.97 12.24 -6.96
N LEU A 126 11.57 12.01 -5.79
CA LEU A 126 12.97 12.39 -5.56
C LEU A 126 13.96 11.35 -6.09
N PHE A 127 13.57 10.09 -6.18
CA PHE A 127 14.46 9.05 -6.70
C PHE A 127 14.89 9.30 -8.16
N SER A 128 14.02 9.92 -8.97
CA SER A 128 14.28 10.28 -10.35
C SER A 128 15.45 11.28 -10.52
N ILE A 129 15.83 12.06 -9.47
CA ILE A 129 16.97 12.97 -9.51
C ILE A 129 18.27 12.24 -9.93
N ASN A 130 18.39 10.96 -9.59
CA ASN A 130 19.54 10.15 -10.01
C ASN A 130 19.59 9.90 -11.53
N LEU A 131 18.53 10.25 -12.25
CA LEU A 131 18.36 10.05 -13.69
C LEU A 131 18.21 11.39 -14.43
N MET A 132 18.75 12.48 -13.89
CA MET A 132 18.62 13.85 -14.41
C MET A 132 18.90 13.97 -15.91
N LYS A 133 19.87 13.20 -16.44
CA LYS A 133 20.21 13.23 -17.88
C LYS A 133 19.08 12.82 -18.82
N TYR A 134 18.05 12.15 -18.28
CA TYR A 134 16.87 11.70 -19.04
C TYR A 134 15.62 12.52 -18.72
N MET A 135 15.72 13.52 -17.85
CA MET A 135 14.59 14.32 -17.40
C MET A 135 14.49 15.62 -18.19
N PRO A 136 13.27 16.11 -18.44
CA PRO A 136 13.08 17.49 -18.89
C PRO A 136 13.55 18.47 -17.80
N PRO A 137 13.61 19.78 -18.12
CA PRO A 137 13.86 20.79 -17.08
C PRO A 137 12.94 20.56 -15.88
N THR A 138 13.51 20.35 -14.72
CA THR A 138 12.77 19.94 -13.51
C THR A 138 13.14 20.83 -12.35
N LEU A 139 12.13 21.31 -11.63
CA LEU A 139 12.27 21.99 -10.34
C LEU A 139 11.48 21.21 -9.28
N ILE A 140 12.11 20.96 -8.15
CA ILE A 140 11.47 20.41 -6.95
C ILE A 140 11.70 21.44 -5.84
N SER A 141 10.68 22.18 -5.45
CA SER A 141 10.79 23.29 -4.50
C SER A 141 9.45 23.61 -3.88
N GLU A 142 9.47 24.03 -2.62
CA GLU A 142 8.34 24.69 -1.93
C GLU A 142 8.46 26.21 -1.99
N ASN A 143 9.59 26.75 -2.48
CA ASN A 143 9.82 28.18 -2.56
C ASN A 143 9.07 28.79 -3.74
N LEU A 144 8.02 29.56 -3.43
CA LEU A 144 7.17 30.17 -4.43
C LEU A 144 7.90 31.12 -5.41
N LYS A 145 8.97 31.79 -4.95
CA LYS A 145 9.78 32.68 -5.81
C LYS A 145 10.54 31.87 -6.85
N GLU A 146 11.12 30.74 -6.45
CA GLU A 146 11.83 29.85 -7.37
C GLU A 146 10.88 29.16 -8.35
N ILE A 147 9.68 28.76 -7.88
CA ILE A 147 8.63 28.21 -8.74
C ILE A 147 8.23 29.22 -9.83
N LYS A 148 7.94 30.48 -9.46
CA LYS A 148 7.58 31.54 -10.41
C LYS A 148 8.70 31.84 -11.42
N LYS A 149 9.98 31.83 -10.97
CA LYS A 149 11.15 32.03 -11.83
C LYS A 149 11.29 30.89 -12.84
N PHE A 150 11.11 29.66 -12.39
CA PHE A 150 11.16 28.48 -13.23
C PHE A 150 10.06 28.51 -14.32
N PHE A 151 8.80 28.81 -13.94
CA PHE A 151 7.69 28.98 -14.87
C PHE A 151 8.02 29.99 -15.98
N ARG A 152 8.51 31.17 -15.60
CA ARG A 152 8.88 32.23 -16.58
C ARG A 152 10.01 31.77 -17.51
N LYS A 153 11.01 31.04 -16.97
CA LYS A 153 12.17 30.59 -17.75
C LYS A 153 11.78 29.58 -18.84
N TYR A 154 10.80 28.73 -18.58
CA TYR A 154 10.43 27.63 -19.46
C TYR A 154 9.07 27.80 -20.15
N ASN A 155 8.42 28.98 -20.02
CA ASN A 155 7.10 29.30 -20.60
C ASN A 155 6.04 28.24 -20.29
N LEU A 156 5.92 27.84 -19.02
CA LEU A 156 4.97 26.83 -18.55
C LEU A 156 3.69 27.48 -18.03
#